data_664ff8e47ea0a2bec411fbe7113fd605
#
_entry.id   664ff8e47ea0a2bec411fbe7113fd605
#
_cell.length_a   1.000
_cell.length_b   1.000
_cell.length_c   1.000
_cell.angle_alpha   90.00
_cell.angle_beta   90.00
_cell.angle_gamma   90.00
#
_symmetry.space_group_name_H-M   'P 1'
#
loop_
_entity.id
_entity.type
_entity.pdbx_description
1 polymer ?
#
loop_
_entity_poly.entity_id
_entity_poly.type
_entity_poly.pdbx_seq_one_letter_code
_entity_poly.pdbx_strand_id
1 'polypeptide(L)'
;DFEFSQNYVLFWDKFERANFFLTDVIATAKTEELDGRLLQFLLGDVLSDGGQWDMAVSLYLKHGLVPKVAMPETESSGHTAPMNDRLKVVLRRTALELRSLVEAGASEEEILEVKEAALADVWRILVICLGEPPASFEWEWRDDKGEFHRDGVLTPHEFYSRYVDVDLTQYVCLV
;
A
#
# COMPACT_ATOMS: atom_id res chain seq x y z
N ASP A 1 -11.43 -11.23 -21.26
CA ASP A 1 -11.36 -9.81 -20.88
C ASP A 1 -10.07 -9.57 -20.08
N PHE A 2 -9.37 -8.48 -20.37
CA PHE A 2 -8.18 -8.08 -19.63
C PHE A 2 -8.58 -7.27 -18.40
N GLU A 3 -7.91 -7.55 -17.26
CA GLU A 3 -8.06 -6.80 -16.02
C GLU A 3 -6.67 -6.58 -15.37
N PHE A 4 -6.46 -5.39 -14.81
CA PHE A 4 -5.36 -5.16 -13.88
C PHE A 4 -5.65 -5.86 -12.54
N SER A 5 -4.59 -6.24 -11.83
CA SER A 5 -4.73 -6.84 -10.50
C SER A 5 -5.19 -5.79 -9.48
N GLN A 6 -6.41 -5.93 -8.98
CA GLN A 6 -6.90 -5.13 -7.85
C GLN A 6 -6.19 -5.53 -6.55
N ASN A 7 -5.85 -6.82 -6.40
CA ASN A 7 -5.11 -7.34 -5.26
C ASN A 7 -3.71 -6.71 -5.12
N TYR A 8 -3.02 -6.49 -6.25
CA TYR A 8 -1.72 -5.80 -6.28
C TYR A 8 -1.84 -4.35 -5.78
N VAL A 9 -2.84 -3.64 -6.28
CA VAL A 9 -3.10 -2.24 -5.88
C VAL A 9 -3.50 -2.18 -4.40
N LEU A 10 -4.36 -3.09 -3.93
CA LEU A 10 -4.76 -3.18 -2.53
C LEU A 10 -3.56 -3.43 -1.61
N PHE A 11 -2.64 -4.32 -2.00
CA PHE A 11 -1.42 -4.60 -1.22
C PHE A 11 -0.63 -3.32 -0.97
N TRP A 12 -0.32 -2.59 -2.04
CA TRP A 12 0.48 -1.38 -1.96
C TRP A 12 -0.28 -0.22 -1.28
N ASP A 13 -1.59 -0.10 -1.49
CA ASP A 13 -2.42 0.88 -0.76
C ASP A 13 -2.31 0.67 0.76
N LYS A 14 -2.48 -0.56 1.23
CA LYS A 14 -2.38 -0.86 2.67
C LYS A 14 -0.97 -0.64 3.22
N PHE A 15 0.06 -1.01 2.48
CA PHE A 15 1.45 -0.82 2.90
C PHE A 15 1.83 0.66 2.98
N GLU A 16 1.50 1.44 1.95
CA GLU A 16 1.80 2.88 1.92
C GLU A 16 1.01 3.66 2.97
N ARG A 17 -0.26 3.32 3.20
CA ARG A 17 -1.05 3.92 4.30
C ARG A 17 -0.44 3.61 5.66
N ALA A 18 0.02 2.39 5.89
CA ALA A 18 0.70 2.03 7.13
C ALA A 18 1.98 2.84 7.33
N ASN A 19 2.80 2.98 6.29
CA ASN A 19 4.02 3.78 6.32
C ASN A 19 3.72 5.26 6.58
N PHE A 20 2.73 5.82 5.88
CA PHE A 20 2.30 7.22 6.07
C PHE A 20 1.80 7.45 7.49
N PHE A 21 0.91 6.60 8.00
CA PHE A 21 0.39 6.67 9.36
C PHE A 21 1.49 6.71 10.41
N LEU A 22 2.48 5.80 10.34
CA LEU A 22 3.58 5.76 11.30
C LEU A 22 4.49 7.01 11.17
N THR A 23 4.66 7.54 9.96
CA THR A 23 5.38 8.79 9.74
C THR A 23 4.68 9.97 10.39
N ASP A 24 3.36 10.08 10.24
CA ASP A 24 2.57 11.15 10.83
C ASP A 24 2.53 11.04 12.37
N VAL A 25 2.47 9.83 12.91
CA VAL A 25 2.56 9.60 14.36
C VAL A 25 3.88 10.13 14.91
N ILE A 26 5.01 9.88 14.24
CA ILE A 26 6.33 10.40 14.65
C ILE A 26 6.35 11.92 14.55
N ALA A 27 5.89 12.49 13.44
CA ALA A 27 5.91 13.93 13.19
C ALA A 27 5.07 14.71 14.20
N THR A 28 3.94 14.14 14.63
CA THR A 28 2.99 14.79 15.55
C THR A 28 3.27 14.49 17.03
N ALA A 29 4.17 13.58 17.34
CA ALA A 29 4.39 13.10 18.71
C ALA A 29 4.75 14.20 19.72
N LYS A 30 5.47 15.24 19.28
CA LYS A 30 5.89 16.37 20.15
C LYS A 30 4.88 17.53 20.22
N THR A 31 3.96 17.60 19.27
CA THR A 31 3.07 18.76 19.09
C THR A 31 1.63 18.47 19.44
N GLU A 32 1.22 17.21 19.36
CA GLU A 32 -0.16 16.79 19.59
C GLU A 32 -0.28 15.94 20.86
N GLU A 33 -1.26 16.28 21.70
CA GLU A 33 -1.60 15.47 22.87
C GLU A 33 -2.37 14.20 22.47
N LEU A 34 -2.35 13.17 23.35
CA LEU A 34 -3.01 11.88 23.05
C LEU A 34 -4.52 12.00 22.83
N ASP A 35 -5.17 12.96 23.49
CA ASP A 35 -6.60 13.27 23.35
C ASP A 35 -6.85 14.38 22.30
N GLY A 36 -5.79 14.89 21.67
CA GLY A 36 -5.85 15.90 20.62
C GLY A 36 -6.67 15.45 19.41
N ARG A 37 -7.44 16.37 18.83
CA ARG A 37 -8.34 16.08 17.70
C ARG A 37 -7.65 15.43 16.52
N LEU A 38 -6.44 15.90 16.17
CA LEU A 38 -5.69 15.38 15.04
C LEU A 38 -5.28 13.93 15.28
N LEU A 39 -4.72 13.63 16.45
CA LEU A 39 -4.29 12.28 16.78
C LEU A 39 -5.47 11.31 16.88
N GLN A 40 -6.59 11.75 17.48
CA GLN A 40 -7.80 10.94 17.53
C GLN A 40 -8.35 10.65 16.12
N PHE A 41 -8.25 11.59 15.20
CA PHE A 41 -8.60 11.38 13.79
C PHE A 41 -7.68 10.34 13.13
N LEU A 42 -6.35 10.47 13.29
CA LEU A 42 -5.37 9.52 12.75
C LEU A 42 -5.58 8.11 13.32
N LEU A 43 -5.83 7.98 14.61
CA LEU A 43 -6.06 6.68 15.28
C LEU A 43 -7.45 6.08 14.98
N GLY A 44 -8.40 6.90 14.58
CA GLY A 44 -9.79 6.47 14.32
C GLY A 44 -9.90 5.61 13.06
N ASP A 45 -9.32 6.06 11.97
CA ASP A 45 -9.36 5.38 10.67
C ASP A 45 -7.96 5.19 10.09
N VAL A 46 -7.20 4.29 10.70
CA VAL A 46 -5.79 4.02 10.34
C VAL A 46 -5.65 3.43 8.93
N LEU A 47 -6.62 2.61 8.50
CA LEU A 47 -6.57 1.85 7.24
C LEU A 47 -7.97 1.72 6.63
N SER A 48 -8.48 2.79 6.02
CA SER A 48 -9.73 2.70 5.26
C SER A 48 -9.53 1.97 3.92
N ASP A 49 -10.62 1.44 3.37
CA ASP A 49 -10.63 0.82 2.04
C ASP A 49 -10.98 1.84 0.93
N GLY A 50 -11.34 3.06 1.31
CA GLY A 50 -11.61 4.15 0.38
C GLY A 50 -10.36 4.91 -0.04
N GLY A 51 -10.40 5.61 -1.15
CA GLY A 51 -9.29 6.42 -1.66
C GLY A 51 -9.72 7.51 -2.63
N GLN A 52 -8.81 8.44 -2.89
CA GLN A 52 -8.95 9.51 -3.85
C GLN A 52 -8.16 9.13 -5.13
N TRP A 53 -8.51 9.77 -6.25
CA TRP A 53 -7.81 9.56 -7.52
C TRP A 53 -6.29 9.75 -7.40
N ASP A 54 -5.85 10.83 -6.74
CA ASP A 54 -4.43 11.14 -6.57
C ASP A 54 -3.66 10.06 -5.80
N MET A 55 -4.32 9.39 -4.86
CA MET A 55 -3.73 8.25 -4.13
C MET A 55 -3.50 7.07 -5.07
N ALA A 56 -4.46 6.74 -5.92
CA ALA A 56 -4.31 5.68 -6.91
C ALA A 56 -3.20 6.00 -7.92
N VAL A 57 -3.17 7.24 -8.43
CA VAL A 57 -2.10 7.71 -9.33
C VAL A 57 -0.73 7.58 -8.68
N SER A 58 -0.59 7.99 -7.42
CA SER A 58 0.67 7.89 -6.67
C SER A 58 1.14 6.44 -6.53
N LEU A 59 0.21 5.50 -6.30
CA LEU A 59 0.52 4.06 -6.23
C LEU A 59 1.00 3.53 -7.58
N TYR A 60 0.31 3.87 -8.68
CA TYR A 60 0.68 3.40 -10.02
C TYR A 60 2.04 3.94 -10.46
N LEU A 61 2.34 5.20 -10.17
CA LEU A 61 3.63 5.80 -10.48
C LEU A 61 4.76 5.21 -9.63
N LYS A 62 4.48 4.89 -8.35
CA LYS A 62 5.49 4.36 -7.43
C LYS A 62 5.75 2.86 -7.61
N HIS A 63 4.72 2.08 -7.89
CA HIS A 63 4.81 0.61 -7.89
C HIS A 63 4.54 -0.03 -9.25
N GLY A 64 4.07 0.73 -10.23
CA GLY A 64 3.62 0.19 -11.50
C GLY A 64 2.28 -0.54 -11.38
N LEU A 65 1.97 -1.35 -12.39
CA LEU A 65 0.78 -2.20 -12.44
C LEU A 65 1.15 -3.61 -12.92
N VAL A 66 0.32 -4.57 -12.57
CA VAL A 66 0.44 -5.94 -13.06
C VAL A 66 -0.92 -6.45 -13.55
N PRO A 67 -0.96 -7.39 -14.50
CA PRO A 67 -2.21 -8.04 -14.90
C PRO A 67 -2.72 -8.95 -13.77
N LYS A 68 -4.02 -9.17 -13.71
CA LYS A 68 -4.69 -10.01 -12.71
C LYS A 68 -4.09 -11.42 -12.59
N VAL A 69 -3.61 -11.98 -13.70
CA VAL A 69 -2.98 -13.31 -13.71
C VAL A 69 -1.65 -13.37 -12.96
N ALA A 70 -0.94 -12.25 -12.84
CA ALA A 70 0.34 -12.18 -12.13
C ALA A 70 0.16 -12.05 -10.60
N MET A 71 -0.96 -11.48 -10.15
CA MET A 71 -1.34 -11.42 -8.74
C MET A 71 -2.87 -11.51 -8.64
N PRO A 72 -3.44 -12.72 -8.64
CA PRO A 72 -4.89 -12.93 -8.62
C PRO A 72 -5.52 -12.52 -7.29
N GLU A 73 -6.85 -12.34 -7.32
CA GLU A 73 -7.62 -12.09 -6.10
C GLU A 73 -7.51 -13.26 -5.12
N THR A 74 -7.55 -12.93 -3.84
CA THR A 74 -7.57 -13.88 -2.71
C THR A 74 -8.89 -13.76 -1.94
N GLU A 75 -9.13 -14.68 -1.01
CA GLU A 75 -10.27 -14.56 -0.09
C GLU A 75 -10.18 -13.26 0.72
N SER A 76 -8.97 -12.88 1.15
CA SER A 76 -8.75 -11.67 1.93
C SER A 76 -8.89 -10.39 1.13
N SER A 77 -8.66 -10.39 -0.20
CA SER A 77 -8.90 -9.21 -1.03
C SER A 77 -10.39 -8.91 -1.20
N GLY A 78 -11.23 -9.96 -1.22
CA GLY A 78 -12.69 -9.83 -1.23
C GLY A 78 -13.32 -9.54 0.13
N HIS A 79 -12.64 -9.89 1.23
CA HIS A 79 -13.12 -9.76 2.61
C HIS A 79 -12.03 -9.18 3.51
N THR A 80 -11.74 -7.89 3.34
CA THR A 80 -10.58 -7.20 3.94
C THR A 80 -10.66 -7.00 5.46
N ALA A 81 -11.84 -7.06 6.07
CA ALA A 81 -12.04 -6.70 7.47
C ALA A 81 -11.13 -7.47 8.46
N PRO A 82 -10.97 -8.82 8.40
CA PRO A 82 -10.09 -9.54 9.32
C PRO A 82 -8.62 -9.14 9.16
N MET A 83 -8.15 -8.90 7.93
CA MET A 83 -6.81 -8.42 7.64
C MET A 83 -6.60 -7.01 8.20
N ASN A 84 -7.52 -6.10 7.90
CA ASN A 84 -7.49 -4.71 8.38
C ASN A 84 -7.47 -4.65 9.91
N ASP A 85 -8.23 -5.50 10.61
CA ASP A 85 -8.23 -5.54 12.08
C ASP A 85 -6.86 -5.95 12.64
N ARG A 86 -6.17 -6.90 12.01
CA ARG A 86 -4.81 -7.29 12.40
C ARG A 86 -3.79 -6.18 12.17
N LEU A 87 -3.86 -5.54 11.01
CA LEU A 87 -3.00 -4.39 10.69
C LEU A 87 -3.23 -3.23 11.67
N LYS A 88 -4.49 -2.90 12.00
CA LYS A 88 -4.84 -1.86 12.98
C LYS A 88 -4.26 -2.15 14.37
N VAL A 89 -4.24 -3.40 14.81
CA VAL A 89 -3.63 -3.77 16.10
C VAL A 89 -2.13 -3.50 16.09
N VAL A 90 -1.41 -3.91 15.04
CA VAL A 90 0.03 -3.64 14.91
C VAL A 90 0.28 -2.14 14.92
N LEU A 91 -0.40 -1.39 14.06
CA LEU A 91 -0.16 0.04 13.88
C LEU A 91 -0.48 0.87 15.12
N ARG A 92 -1.60 0.59 15.81
CA ARG A 92 -1.95 1.29 17.05
C ARG A 92 -0.98 1.03 18.18
N ARG A 93 -0.51 -0.22 18.33
CA ARG A 93 0.52 -0.56 19.32
C ARG A 93 1.81 0.18 19.03
N THR A 94 2.28 0.13 17.78
CA THR A 94 3.52 0.82 17.36
C THR A 94 3.38 2.34 17.48
N ALA A 95 2.21 2.91 17.21
CA ALA A 95 1.98 4.34 17.39
C ALA A 95 2.22 4.80 18.82
N LEU A 96 1.76 4.04 19.81
CA LEU A 96 2.01 4.35 21.24
C LEU A 96 3.49 4.22 21.59
N GLU A 97 4.16 3.19 21.09
CA GLU A 97 5.59 2.95 21.31
C GLU A 97 6.44 4.09 20.68
N LEU A 98 6.19 4.44 19.43
CA LEU A 98 6.90 5.54 18.73
C LEU A 98 6.71 6.88 19.45
N ARG A 99 5.49 7.19 19.90
CA ARG A 99 5.25 8.42 20.67
C ARG A 99 6.05 8.44 21.96
N SER A 100 6.04 7.33 22.70
CA SER A 100 6.82 7.23 23.94
C SER A 100 8.32 7.40 23.72
N LEU A 101 8.87 6.87 22.63
CA LEU A 101 10.28 7.05 22.26
C LEU A 101 10.59 8.52 21.93
N VAL A 102 9.74 9.16 21.11
CA VAL A 102 9.90 10.58 20.76
C VAL A 102 9.81 11.48 21.99
N GLU A 103 8.87 11.24 22.90
CA GLU A 103 8.68 11.97 24.14
C GLU A 103 9.86 11.76 25.10
N ALA A 104 10.47 10.56 25.13
CA ALA A 104 11.66 10.24 25.89
C ALA A 104 12.95 10.84 25.30
N GLY A 105 12.91 11.40 24.09
CA GLY A 105 14.06 11.96 23.41
C GLY A 105 15.00 10.91 22.80
N ALA A 106 14.45 9.74 22.43
CA ALA A 106 15.19 8.71 21.71
C ALA A 106 15.82 9.25 20.42
N SER A 107 16.86 8.61 19.95
CA SER A 107 17.53 8.96 18.69
C SER A 107 16.64 8.68 17.49
N GLU A 108 16.89 9.36 16.39
CA GLU A 108 16.18 9.10 15.11
C GLU A 108 16.38 7.66 14.64
N GLU A 109 17.58 7.09 14.87
CA GLU A 109 17.89 5.70 14.52
C GLU A 109 17.00 4.72 15.29
N GLU A 110 16.87 4.88 16.62
CA GLU A 110 15.99 4.04 17.44
C GLU A 110 14.51 4.14 17.03
N ILE A 111 14.05 5.34 16.69
CA ILE A 111 12.67 5.57 16.23
C ILE A 111 12.43 4.90 14.88
N LEU A 112 13.38 5.03 13.94
CA LEU A 112 13.29 4.39 12.62
C LEU A 112 13.35 2.87 12.72
N GLU A 113 14.17 2.30 13.59
CA GLU A 113 14.25 0.85 13.81
C GLU A 113 12.91 0.26 14.25
N VAL A 114 12.20 0.92 15.16
CA VAL A 114 10.86 0.50 15.61
C VAL A 114 9.84 0.63 14.46
N LYS A 115 9.89 1.71 13.68
CA LYS A 115 9.03 1.89 12.51
C LYS A 115 9.25 0.80 11.47
N GLU A 116 10.49 0.51 11.11
CA GLU A 116 10.84 -0.51 10.12
C GLU A 116 10.45 -1.92 10.58
N ALA A 117 10.61 -2.24 11.86
CA ALA A 117 10.15 -3.50 12.43
C ALA A 117 8.62 -3.65 12.29
N ALA A 118 7.87 -2.59 12.55
CA ALA A 118 6.41 -2.59 12.39
C ALA A 118 6.00 -2.73 10.92
N LEU A 119 6.69 -2.07 9.99
CA LEU A 119 6.44 -2.21 8.55
C LEU A 119 6.76 -3.63 8.05
N ALA A 120 7.78 -4.29 8.61
CA ALA A 120 8.06 -5.70 8.33
C ALA A 120 6.92 -6.62 8.81
N ASP A 121 6.30 -6.34 9.95
CA ASP A 121 5.11 -7.06 10.43
C ASP A 121 3.89 -6.80 9.54
N VAL A 122 3.67 -5.55 9.11
CA VAL A 122 2.62 -5.19 8.13
C VAL A 122 2.83 -5.95 6.83
N TRP A 123 4.04 -5.94 6.28
CA TRP A 123 4.39 -6.67 5.07
C TRP A 123 4.05 -8.16 5.19
N ARG A 124 4.46 -8.79 6.30
CA ARG A 124 4.19 -10.21 6.56
C ARG A 124 2.70 -10.53 6.60
N ILE A 125 1.88 -9.68 7.23
CA ILE A 125 0.42 -9.85 7.26
C ILE A 125 -0.15 -9.73 5.84
N LEU A 126 0.28 -8.74 5.08
CA LEU A 126 -0.17 -8.53 3.70
C LEU A 126 0.21 -9.70 2.79
N VAL A 127 1.44 -10.21 2.88
CA VAL A 127 1.89 -11.39 2.11
C VAL A 127 1.05 -12.64 2.45
N ILE A 128 0.75 -12.87 3.74
CA ILE A 128 -0.10 -13.99 4.16
C ILE A 128 -1.52 -13.86 3.60
N CYS A 129 -2.09 -12.67 3.56
CA CYS A 129 -3.47 -12.43 3.18
C CYS A 129 -3.66 -12.28 1.66
N LEU A 130 -2.74 -11.59 1.00
CA LEU A 130 -2.88 -11.14 -0.39
C LEU A 130 -1.89 -11.81 -1.35
N GLY A 131 -0.86 -12.48 -0.83
CA GLY A 131 0.28 -12.95 -1.61
C GLY A 131 1.37 -11.88 -1.75
N GLU A 132 2.56 -12.30 -2.13
CA GLU A 132 3.70 -11.40 -2.34
C GLU A 132 3.60 -10.71 -3.71
N PRO A 133 3.70 -9.38 -3.77
CA PRO A 133 3.71 -8.67 -5.04
C PRO A 133 4.89 -9.13 -5.92
N PRO A 134 4.66 -9.49 -7.18
CA PRO A 134 5.73 -9.96 -8.05
C PRO A 134 6.69 -8.81 -8.39
N ALA A 135 8.00 -9.05 -8.25
CA ALA A 135 9.03 -8.13 -8.73
C ALA A 135 9.11 -8.11 -10.26
N SER A 136 8.77 -9.24 -10.90
CA SER A 136 8.64 -9.41 -12.35
C SER A 136 7.72 -10.59 -12.64
N PHE A 137 7.16 -10.63 -13.82
CA PHE A 137 6.28 -11.71 -14.27
C PHE A 137 6.43 -11.94 -15.77
N GLU A 138 6.12 -13.15 -16.24
CA GLU A 138 6.07 -13.46 -17.66
C GLU A 138 4.75 -12.98 -18.24
N TRP A 139 4.81 -12.19 -19.33
CA TRP A 139 3.63 -11.63 -19.98
C TRP A 139 3.41 -12.22 -21.33
N GLU A 140 2.30 -12.95 -21.45
CA GLU A 140 1.79 -13.57 -22.66
C GLU A 140 0.28 -13.30 -22.75
N TRP A 141 -0.20 -13.06 -23.97
CA TRP A 141 -1.62 -12.76 -24.18
C TRP A 141 -2.08 -13.11 -25.58
N ARG A 142 -3.39 -13.14 -25.78
CA ARG A 142 -4.01 -13.27 -27.08
C ARG A 142 -4.82 -12.03 -27.36
N ASP A 143 -4.74 -11.55 -28.61
CA ASP A 143 -5.52 -10.42 -29.06
C ASP A 143 -6.98 -10.84 -29.39
N ASP A 144 -7.80 -9.88 -29.82
CA ASP A 144 -9.21 -10.11 -30.20
C ASP A 144 -9.37 -11.02 -31.40
N LYS A 145 -8.31 -11.26 -32.18
CA LYS A 145 -8.26 -12.21 -33.30
C LYS A 145 -7.80 -13.60 -32.86
N GLY A 146 -7.40 -13.75 -31.60
CA GLY A 146 -6.86 -14.99 -31.04
C GLY A 146 -5.38 -15.22 -31.34
N GLU A 147 -4.68 -14.24 -31.92
CA GLU A 147 -3.24 -14.32 -32.18
C GLU A 147 -2.45 -14.26 -30.87
N PHE A 148 -1.45 -15.11 -30.75
CA PHE A 148 -0.61 -15.20 -29.55
C PHE A 148 0.52 -14.17 -29.59
N HIS A 149 0.68 -13.46 -28.49
CA HIS A 149 1.72 -12.48 -28.26
C HIS A 149 2.51 -12.83 -26.99
N ARG A 150 3.82 -12.56 -26.99
CA ARG A 150 4.70 -12.78 -25.87
C ARG A 150 5.72 -11.66 -25.76
N ASP A 151 5.69 -10.93 -24.67
CA ASP A 151 6.66 -9.87 -24.37
C ASP A 151 7.79 -10.37 -23.45
N GLY A 152 7.66 -11.58 -22.91
CA GLY A 152 8.61 -12.16 -21.98
C GLY A 152 8.46 -11.64 -20.57
N VAL A 153 9.57 -11.54 -19.84
CA VAL A 153 9.57 -11.11 -18.45
C VAL A 153 9.54 -9.59 -18.38
N LEU A 154 8.55 -9.05 -17.67
CA LEU A 154 8.37 -7.62 -17.42
C LEU A 154 8.35 -7.34 -15.91
N THR A 155 8.87 -6.19 -15.54
CA THR A 155 8.60 -5.60 -14.21
C THR A 155 7.24 -4.87 -14.22
N PRO A 156 6.63 -4.61 -13.05
CA PRO A 156 5.40 -3.82 -12.97
C PRO A 156 5.50 -2.44 -13.63
N HIS A 157 6.65 -1.78 -13.55
CA HIS A 157 6.89 -0.49 -14.21
C HIS A 157 7.01 -0.58 -15.73
N GLU A 158 7.70 -1.60 -16.24
CA GLU A 158 7.77 -1.84 -17.68
C GLU A 158 6.40 -2.15 -18.26
N PHE A 159 5.61 -2.96 -17.55
CA PHE A 159 4.25 -3.26 -17.93
C PHE A 159 3.36 -1.99 -17.94
N TYR A 160 3.41 -1.18 -16.86
CA TYR A 160 2.70 0.09 -16.79
C TYR A 160 3.05 1.01 -17.97
N SER A 161 4.34 1.24 -18.21
CA SER A 161 4.81 2.13 -19.26
C SER A 161 4.45 1.64 -20.67
N ARG A 162 4.39 0.31 -20.87
CA ARG A 162 4.13 -0.27 -22.19
C ARG A 162 2.64 -0.36 -22.53
N TYR A 163 1.79 -0.63 -21.53
CA TYR A 163 0.37 -0.94 -21.75
C TYR A 163 -0.59 0.14 -21.28
N VAL A 164 -0.20 1.01 -20.37
CA VAL A 164 -1.04 2.13 -19.95
C VAL A 164 -0.74 3.36 -20.79
N ASP A 165 0.54 3.71 -21.00
CA ASP A 165 1.03 4.81 -21.84
C ASP A 165 0.22 6.11 -21.73
N VAL A 166 -0.21 6.42 -20.51
CA VAL A 166 -1.02 7.61 -20.20
C VAL A 166 -0.36 8.36 -19.06
N ASP A 167 -0.08 9.64 -19.26
CA ASP A 167 0.40 10.51 -18.18
C ASP A 167 -0.78 10.85 -17.24
N LEU A 168 -0.95 10.04 -16.22
CA LEU A 168 -2.03 10.20 -15.24
C LEU A 168 -1.94 11.50 -14.44
N THR A 169 -0.78 12.19 -14.45
CA THR A 169 -0.61 13.49 -13.77
C THR A 169 -1.33 14.63 -14.48
N GLN A 170 -1.71 14.41 -15.75
CA GLN A 170 -2.47 15.38 -16.55
C GLN A 170 -3.99 15.30 -16.30
N TYR A 171 -4.44 14.34 -15.50
CA TYR A 171 -5.85 14.15 -15.20
C TYR A 171 -6.20 14.70 -13.82
N VAL A 172 -7.39 15.28 -13.72
CA VAL A 172 -7.93 15.79 -12.46
C VAL A 172 -9.28 15.15 -12.18
N CYS A 173 -9.56 14.91 -10.90
CA CYS A 173 -10.87 14.48 -10.46
C CYS A 173 -11.78 15.70 -10.28
N LEU A 174 -12.91 15.73 -10.98
CA LEU A 174 -13.96 16.72 -10.76
C LEU A 174 -14.91 16.18 -9.68
N VAL A 175 -14.97 16.86 -8.54
CA VAL A 175 -15.81 16.52 -7.39
C VAL A 175 -16.96 17.50 -7.28
#